data_fc26b53eaf9e73e4ccc3d88c7e7091e2
#
_entry.id   fc26b53eaf9e73e4ccc3d88c7e7091e2
#
_cell.length_a   1.000
_cell.length_b   1.000
_cell.length_c   1.000
_cell.angle_alpha   90.00
_cell.angle_beta   90.00
_cell.angle_gamma   90.00
#
_symmetry.space_group_name_H-M   'P 1'
#
loop_
_entity.id
_entity.type
_entity.pdbx_description
1 polymer ?
#
loop_
_entity_poly.entity_id
_entity_poly.type
_entity_poly.pdbx_seq_one_letter_code
_entity_poly.pdbx_strand_id
1 'polypeptide(L)'
;MAIRPLNSSLIFDRRVILGLVAAVVLAFTFAFLYSPDLRPSTDWMPPLSTKPTSPFTPPLKNNEDPYVVELDYLAIRPNVTEKVRSYWNIPYAADAGGKNRFRGPQPVNRTYGIGIGEKPLVWDGALGMCPRIQKIDPNLRNRKDISGPEVLGIKARSTEDCLSLNVFTPFDAEPGDDLPVLVNIPGGGFHLPGRSNGGEMVEKARREKGVNGKLDKGIVVVTMYYRNGIYGFLSGEQIAKDGNYNNGLRDQRAALEWVQKYIRYFGGNPDHVVIMGTSAGGASVMLQLTANQGDNYYPVPGTGRKQLFHGAIAQSPASPTFFTTEQAEKFYNEVASGLNCTDIACVRNAATGDLYYENYPMNFPGRNTPPRWMWAPTTEPAGGMFTAPAPASIMANRYAKVPTIIGFTSNEGSDQVKKTTDNEAEFKSYLKDHYPLLTDEDLNTLVKTYPNDRHWPDSGKWWDAVAKAQGDIRYICPTYLASNAMAEHKPPTVPTYQYQWDVMWGVDIENGFGTKHAGTVGQVMVRRQNEISDYFISFIKFLDPNVEHETIPRKDVKIAKWEPLDASGRRMFFTNIKEGGHRGDGTDMLV
;
A
#
# COMPACT_ATOMS: atom_id res chain seq x y z
N MET A 1 -33.43 -24.50 16.17
CA MET A 1 -33.03 -23.78 17.37
C MET A 1 -32.98 -22.29 17.03
N ALA A 2 -33.84 -21.52 17.65
CA ALA A 2 -34.01 -20.11 17.30
C ALA A 2 -32.84 -19.30 17.89
N ILE A 3 -32.07 -18.65 17.01
CA ILE A 3 -31.03 -17.71 17.38
C ILE A 3 -31.73 -16.38 17.68
N ARG A 4 -31.66 -15.92 18.93
CA ARG A 4 -32.17 -14.60 19.33
C ARG A 4 -31.43 -13.48 18.60
N PRO A 5 -32.11 -12.39 18.21
CA PRO A 5 -31.45 -11.25 17.60
C PRO A 5 -30.49 -10.59 18.60
N LEU A 6 -29.29 -10.29 18.15
CA LEU A 6 -28.32 -9.50 18.87
C LEU A 6 -28.85 -8.08 19.09
N ASN A 7 -29.07 -7.74 20.34
CA ASN A 7 -29.38 -6.37 20.75
C ASN A 7 -28.21 -5.47 20.36
N SER A 8 -28.49 -4.40 19.65
CA SER A 8 -27.59 -3.34 19.20
C SER A 8 -27.00 -2.48 20.34
N SER A 9 -27.10 -2.91 21.61
CA SER A 9 -26.69 -2.16 22.80
C SER A 9 -25.33 -2.54 23.38
N LEU A 10 -24.56 -3.41 22.77
CA LEU A 10 -23.14 -3.57 23.10
C LEU A 10 -22.29 -2.65 22.23
N ILE A 11 -22.60 -1.35 22.26
CA ILE A 11 -21.62 -0.31 22.02
C ILE A 11 -20.73 -0.33 23.27
N PHE A 12 -19.71 -1.20 23.26
CA PHE A 12 -18.60 -1.08 24.20
C PHE A 12 -18.08 0.34 24.11
N ASP A 13 -17.84 0.95 25.27
CA ASP A 13 -17.37 2.33 25.34
C ASP A 13 -16.03 2.45 24.60
N ARG A 14 -16.13 2.74 23.31
CA ARG A 14 -14.99 2.90 22.38
C ARG A 14 -14.02 3.98 22.86
N ARG A 15 -14.42 4.81 23.82
CA ARG A 15 -13.55 5.81 24.47
C ARG A 15 -12.44 5.15 25.27
N VAL A 16 -12.70 3.96 25.85
CA VAL A 16 -11.69 3.19 26.61
C VAL A 16 -10.70 2.53 25.64
N ILE A 17 -11.19 1.96 24.54
CA ILE A 17 -10.31 1.35 23.51
C ILE A 17 -9.50 2.46 22.79
N LEU A 18 -10.11 3.57 22.43
CA LEU A 18 -9.42 4.73 21.88
C LEU A 18 -8.40 5.32 22.87
N GLY A 19 -8.70 5.33 24.17
CA GLY A 19 -7.77 5.77 25.20
C GLY A 19 -6.54 4.87 25.33
N LEU A 20 -6.72 3.54 25.22
CA LEU A 20 -5.64 2.55 25.35
C LEU A 20 -4.77 2.46 24.10
N VAL A 21 -5.36 2.46 22.91
CA VAL A 21 -4.60 2.52 21.65
C VAL A 21 -3.96 3.89 21.52
N ALA A 22 -4.60 4.97 21.96
CA ALA A 22 -3.97 6.28 22.08
C ALA A 22 -2.80 6.25 23.08
N ALA A 23 -2.90 5.52 24.20
CA ALA A 23 -1.79 5.37 25.14
C ALA A 23 -0.63 4.55 24.55
N VAL A 24 -0.91 3.49 23.79
CA VAL A 24 0.11 2.71 23.08
C VAL A 24 0.73 3.53 21.93
N VAL A 25 -0.08 4.31 21.21
CA VAL A 25 0.40 5.26 20.18
C VAL A 25 1.05 6.48 20.84
N LEU A 26 0.54 6.98 21.98
CA LEU A 26 1.09 8.11 22.73
C LEU A 26 2.37 7.76 23.50
N ALA A 27 2.55 6.54 23.98
CA ALA A 27 3.84 6.09 24.53
C ALA A 27 4.94 6.17 23.45
N PHE A 28 4.58 5.99 22.18
CA PHE A 28 5.48 6.28 21.05
C PHE A 28 5.63 7.79 20.78
N THR A 29 4.65 8.63 21.13
CA THR A 29 4.67 10.07 20.82
C THR A 29 5.33 10.91 21.91
N PHE A 30 5.27 10.52 23.19
CA PHE A 30 5.83 11.33 24.29
C PHE A 30 7.35 11.41 24.26
N ALA A 31 8.03 10.42 23.70
CA ALA A 31 9.50 10.47 23.51
C ALA A 31 9.94 11.47 22.42
N PHE A 32 9.04 11.96 21.58
CA PHE A 32 9.36 12.78 20.39
C PHE A 32 8.89 14.24 20.45
N LEU A 33 8.11 14.66 21.47
CA LEU A 33 7.54 16.00 21.52
C LEU A 33 8.45 17.10 22.08
N TYR A 34 9.68 16.77 22.50
CA TYR A 34 10.63 17.76 23.03
C TYR A 34 11.94 17.81 22.24
N SER A 35 11.90 18.32 21.02
CA SER A 35 13.08 18.85 20.33
C SER A 35 12.68 20.00 19.41
N PRO A 36 13.14 21.23 19.68
CA PRO A 36 12.88 22.37 18.81
C PRO A 36 13.82 22.39 17.60
N ASP A 37 13.29 22.84 16.48
CA ASP A 37 13.96 23.40 15.30
C ASP A 37 15.09 22.61 14.61
N LEU A 38 14.75 21.84 13.57
CA LEU A 38 15.68 21.54 12.49
C LEU A 38 14.95 21.65 11.14
N ARG A 39 15.37 22.60 10.32
CA ARG A 39 14.93 22.67 8.91
C ARG A 39 15.54 21.49 8.14
N PRO A 40 14.81 20.86 7.20
CA PRO A 40 15.35 19.76 6.42
C PRO A 40 16.48 20.24 5.50
N SER A 41 17.61 19.54 5.48
CA SER A 41 18.63 19.70 4.45
C SER A 41 18.14 19.06 3.15
N THR A 42 18.34 19.75 2.04
CA THR A 42 17.96 19.30 0.68
C THR A 42 19.05 18.46 0.01
N ASP A 43 20.08 18.06 0.73
CA ASP A 43 21.34 17.55 0.18
C ASP A 43 21.34 16.09 -0.31
N TRP A 44 20.18 15.40 -0.28
CA TRP A 44 20.11 14.00 -0.70
C TRP A 44 19.63 13.77 -2.15
N MET A 45 19.30 14.82 -2.88
CA MET A 45 18.92 14.71 -4.30
C MET A 45 20.16 14.84 -5.19
N PRO A 46 20.48 13.81 -6.02
CA PRO A 46 21.46 14.01 -7.09
C PRO A 46 20.95 15.08 -8.07
N PRO A 47 21.82 15.89 -8.67
CA PRO A 47 21.40 16.93 -9.59
C PRO A 47 20.70 16.28 -10.79
N LEU A 48 19.44 16.62 -10.98
CA LEU A 48 18.67 16.28 -12.17
C LEU A 48 19.37 16.94 -13.38
N SER A 49 19.51 16.17 -14.46
CA SER A 49 20.01 16.67 -15.74
C SER A 49 19.33 18.00 -16.13
N THR A 50 20.13 19.06 -16.26
CA THR A 50 19.69 20.43 -16.47
C THR A 50 19.36 20.74 -17.93
N LYS A 51 18.50 19.98 -18.60
CA LYS A 51 17.91 20.44 -19.86
C LYS A 51 16.53 21.02 -19.59
N PRO A 52 16.24 22.28 -19.97
CA PRO A 52 14.90 22.83 -19.83
C PRO A 52 13.93 22.00 -20.65
N THR A 53 12.86 21.56 -20.02
CA THR A 53 11.75 20.91 -20.73
C THR A 53 11.10 21.95 -21.62
N SER A 54 11.22 21.77 -22.93
CA SER A 54 10.39 22.49 -23.91
C SER A 54 8.90 22.21 -23.62
N PRO A 55 7.97 23.06 -24.08
CA PRO A 55 6.54 22.78 -24.00
C PRO A 55 6.26 21.37 -24.54
N PHE A 56 5.36 20.63 -23.87
CA PHE A 56 5.00 19.27 -24.24
C PHE A 56 4.73 19.21 -25.76
N THR A 57 5.62 18.56 -26.48
CA THR A 57 5.42 18.20 -27.88
C THR A 57 5.06 16.72 -27.88
N PRO A 58 3.85 16.33 -28.34
CA PRO A 58 3.52 14.92 -28.47
C PRO A 58 4.60 14.21 -29.29
N PRO A 59 4.96 12.96 -28.95
CA PRO A 59 5.88 12.19 -29.76
C PRO A 59 5.34 12.11 -31.19
N LEU A 60 6.24 12.17 -32.16
CA LEU A 60 5.89 11.93 -33.56
C LEU A 60 5.25 10.52 -33.60
N LYS A 61 4.00 10.42 -34.10
CA LYS A 61 3.36 9.12 -34.29
C LYS A 61 4.26 8.30 -35.20
N ASN A 62 4.75 7.17 -34.68
CA ASN A 62 5.44 6.19 -35.50
C ASN A 62 4.43 5.67 -36.52
N ASN A 63 4.63 6.00 -37.80
CA ASN A 63 3.71 5.64 -38.90
C ASN A 63 3.56 4.12 -39.07
N GLU A 64 4.45 3.30 -38.45
CA GLU A 64 4.41 1.84 -38.56
C GLU A 64 3.56 1.19 -37.44
N ASP A 65 3.48 1.80 -36.23
CA ASP A 65 2.67 1.32 -35.12
C ASP A 65 2.17 2.52 -34.28
N PRO A 66 0.89 2.89 -34.42
CA PRO A 66 0.33 4.08 -33.77
C PRO A 66 0.23 3.93 -32.24
N TYR A 67 0.46 2.75 -31.69
CA TYR A 67 0.35 2.46 -30.25
C TYR A 67 1.68 2.46 -29.52
N VAL A 68 2.80 2.54 -30.22
CA VAL A 68 4.13 2.65 -29.60
C VAL A 68 4.27 4.01 -28.94
N VAL A 69 4.64 4.01 -27.65
CA VAL A 69 4.98 5.22 -26.90
C VAL A 69 6.49 5.33 -26.80
N GLU A 70 7.02 6.46 -27.21
CA GLU A 70 8.45 6.78 -27.15
C GLU A 70 8.73 7.75 -26.01
N LEU A 71 9.60 7.33 -25.08
CA LEU A 71 10.14 8.13 -23.98
C LEU A 71 11.61 8.45 -24.28
N ASP A 72 12.22 9.33 -23.51
CA ASP A 72 13.63 9.71 -23.67
C ASP A 72 14.63 8.55 -23.44
N TYR A 73 14.18 7.41 -22.90
CA TYR A 73 15.02 6.25 -22.63
C TYR A 73 14.42 4.91 -23.10
N LEU A 74 13.21 4.89 -23.64
CA LEU A 74 12.45 3.68 -23.93
C LEU A 74 11.44 3.90 -25.06
N ALA A 75 11.36 2.97 -26.00
CA ALA A 75 10.20 2.80 -26.87
C ALA A 75 9.43 1.55 -26.47
N ILE A 76 8.14 1.65 -26.20
CA ILE A 76 7.33 0.55 -25.70
C ILE A 76 6.04 0.33 -26.48
N ARG A 77 5.78 -0.92 -26.84
CA ARG A 77 4.54 -1.38 -27.47
C ARG A 77 3.59 -1.96 -26.44
N PRO A 78 2.29 -1.64 -26.45
CA PRO A 78 1.32 -2.25 -25.56
C PRO A 78 0.87 -3.62 -26.07
N ASN A 79 0.37 -4.45 -25.14
CA ASN A 79 -0.62 -5.46 -25.49
C ASN A 79 -1.97 -4.78 -25.65
N VAL A 80 -2.63 -5.00 -26.79
CA VAL A 80 -3.86 -4.33 -27.16
C VAL A 80 -5.03 -5.29 -27.12
N THR A 81 -6.11 -4.87 -26.46
CA THR A 81 -7.44 -5.49 -26.54
C THR A 81 -8.43 -4.50 -27.15
N GLU A 82 -9.68 -4.90 -27.39
CA GLU A 82 -10.72 -4.01 -27.89
C GLU A 82 -11.03 -2.83 -26.96
N LYS A 83 -10.64 -2.92 -25.67
CA LYS A 83 -10.98 -1.93 -24.63
C LYS A 83 -9.79 -1.27 -23.97
N VAL A 84 -8.63 -1.95 -23.92
CA VAL A 84 -7.48 -1.55 -23.10
C VAL A 84 -6.18 -1.77 -23.85
N ARG A 85 -5.27 -0.79 -23.73
CA ARG A 85 -3.85 -0.95 -24.03
C ARG A 85 -3.08 -1.13 -22.74
N SER A 86 -2.23 -2.16 -22.68
CA SER A 86 -1.47 -2.54 -21.49
C SER A 86 0.03 -2.49 -21.79
N TYR A 87 0.73 -1.56 -21.16
CA TYR A 87 2.17 -1.38 -21.25
C TYR A 87 2.82 -1.98 -20.00
N TRP A 88 3.68 -2.97 -20.18
CA TRP A 88 4.18 -3.80 -19.09
C TRP A 88 5.64 -3.51 -18.75
N ASN A 89 5.96 -3.55 -17.43
CA ASN A 89 7.31 -3.51 -16.88
C ASN A 89 8.17 -2.33 -17.38
N ILE A 90 7.61 -1.12 -17.41
CA ILE A 90 8.34 0.10 -17.75
C ILE A 90 9.29 0.44 -16.60
N PRO A 91 10.61 0.47 -16.81
CA PRO A 91 11.54 0.83 -15.75
C PRO A 91 11.35 2.29 -15.31
N TYR A 92 11.14 2.53 -14.03
CA TYR A 92 11.08 3.88 -13.47
C TYR A 92 12.36 4.29 -12.72
N ALA A 93 13.24 3.32 -12.46
CA ALA A 93 14.54 3.51 -11.85
C ALA A 93 15.56 2.53 -12.42
N ALA A 94 16.84 2.74 -12.11
CA ALA A 94 17.92 1.83 -12.48
C ALA A 94 17.82 0.52 -11.67
N ASP A 95 18.55 -0.51 -12.13
CA ASP A 95 18.75 -1.77 -11.42
C ASP A 95 19.11 -1.53 -9.94
N ALA A 96 18.33 -2.09 -9.03
CA ALA A 96 18.51 -1.95 -7.59
C ALA A 96 19.53 -2.93 -7.00
N GLY A 97 20.09 -3.83 -7.81
CA GLY A 97 21.10 -4.82 -7.43
C GLY A 97 22.53 -4.27 -7.34
N GLY A 98 23.44 -5.13 -6.93
CA GLY A 98 24.87 -4.83 -6.86
C GLY A 98 25.16 -3.57 -6.02
N LYS A 99 25.86 -2.61 -6.58
CA LYS A 99 26.26 -1.37 -5.89
C LYS A 99 25.07 -0.51 -5.41
N ASN A 100 23.89 -0.72 -5.97
CA ASN A 100 22.68 0.04 -5.63
C ASN A 100 21.86 -0.61 -4.50
N ARG A 101 22.23 -1.83 -4.05
CA ARG A 101 21.57 -2.48 -2.91
C ARG A 101 21.57 -1.60 -1.68
N PHE A 102 20.45 -1.56 -0.97
CA PHE A 102 20.22 -0.80 0.26
C PHE A 102 20.36 0.73 0.10
N ARG A 103 20.38 1.22 -1.13
CA ARG A 103 20.33 2.64 -1.48
C ARG A 103 18.98 3.02 -2.06
N GLY A 104 18.63 4.29 -1.98
CA GLY A 104 17.44 4.83 -2.66
C GLY A 104 17.46 4.52 -4.16
N PRO A 105 16.30 4.55 -4.83
CA PRO A 105 16.21 4.33 -6.26
C PRO A 105 17.08 5.34 -7.01
N GLN A 106 17.87 4.85 -7.98
CA GLN A 106 18.71 5.67 -8.81
C GLN A 106 18.01 5.99 -10.13
N PRO A 107 18.27 7.15 -10.75
CA PRO A 107 17.71 7.47 -12.05
C PRO A 107 18.02 6.38 -13.09
N VAL A 108 17.09 6.17 -14.03
CA VAL A 108 17.32 5.27 -15.16
C VAL A 108 18.58 5.73 -15.90
N ASN A 109 19.58 4.87 -15.98
CA ASN A 109 20.92 5.18 -16.49
C ASN A 109 21.29 4.42 -17.77
N ARG A 110 20.34 3.72 -18.36
CA ARG A 110 20.50 2.98 -19.62
C ARG A 110 19.28 3.18 -20.50
N THR A 111 19.52 3.07 -21.79
CA THR A 111 18.46 3.11 -22.80
C THR A 111 17.98 1.67 -23.05
N TYR A 112 16.68 1.48 -23.10
CA TYR A 112 16.05 0.21 -23.37
C TYR A 112 15.46 0.24 -24.79
N GLY A 113 15.90 -0.70 -25.63
CA GLY A 113 15.28 -0.91 -26.94
C GLY A 113 15.49 0.19 -27.99
N ILE A 114 16.32 1.20 -27.74
CA ILE A 114 16.64 2.23 -28.74
C ILE A 114 17.89 1.77 -29.50
N GLY A 115 17.71 1.33 -30.73
CA GLY A 115 18.81 1.08 -31.66
C GLY A 115 19.44 2.38 -32.14
N ILE A 116 20.77 2.50 -32.13
CA ILE A 116 21.47 3.63 -32.74
C ILE A 116 21.44 3.40 -34.27
N GLY A 117 20.59 4.17 -34.98
CA GLY A 117 20.58 4.21 -36.44
C GLY A 117 19.72 3.15 -37.17
N GLU A 118 19.03 2.28 -36.47
CA GLU A 118 18.05 1.32 -36.99
C GLU A 118 16.71 1.45 -36.25
N LYS A 119 15.64 0.79 -36.75
CA LYS A 119 14.31 0.79 -36.13
C LYS A 119 14.40 0.58 -34.62
N PRO A 120 13.71 1.36 -33.78
CA PRO A 120 13.78 1.20 -32.34
C PRO A 120 13.41 -0.22 -31.95
N LEU A 121 14.31 -0.91 -31.23
CA LEU A 121 14.00 -2.16 -30.55
C LEU A 121 12.90 -1.86 -29.56
N VAL A 122 11.70 -2.34 -29.84
CA VAL A 122 10.54 -2.14 -28.95
C VAL A 122 10.71 -3.01 -27.71
N TRP A 123 10.63 -2.38 -26.55
CA TRP A 123 10.69 -3.05 -25.26
C TRP A 123 9.54 -4.05 -25.11
N ASP A 124 9.85 -5.28 -24.78
CA ASP A 124 8.90 -6.40 -24.64
C ASP A 124 8.45 -6.65 -23.19
N GLY A 125 8.89 -5.82 -22.25
CA GLY A 125 8.53 -5.96 -20.85
C GLY A 125 9.26 -7.07 -20.09
N ALA A 126 10.50 -7.40 -20.43
CA ALA A 126 11.24 -8.55 -19.91
C ALA A 126 11.75 -8.46 -18.46
N LEU A 127 11.47 -7.39 -17.70
CA LEU A 127 11.86 -7.29 -16.30
C LEU A 127 11.09 -8.27 -15.42
N GLY A 128 11.76 -8.77 -14.37
CA GLY A 128 11.18 -9.66 -13.38
C GLY A 128 10.49 -8.94 -12.23
N MET A 129 9.92 -9.72 -11.33
CA MET A 129 9.35 -9.23 -10.07
C MET A 129 10.45 -9.04 -9.03
N CYS A 130 10.27 -8.07 -8.12
CA CYS A 130 11.16 -7.90 -6.96
C CYS A 130 11.18 -9.16 -6.08
N PRO A 131 12.31 -9.46 -5.41
CA PRO A 131 12.42 -10.62 -4.56
C PRO A 131 11.40 -10.59 -3.41
N ARG A 132 10.75 -11.73 -3.17
CA ARG A 132 9.83 -11.92 -2.04
C ARG A 132 10.55 -12.56 -0.87
N ILE A 133 10.00 -12.41 0.34
CA ILE A 133 10.43 -13.18 1.51
C ILE A 133 10.25 -14.68 1.28
N GLN A 134 11.24 -15.43 1.76
CA GLN A 134 11.21 -16.88 1.78
C GLN A 134 10.31 -17.42 2.89
N LYS A 135 9.58 -18.49 2.61
CA LYS A 135 9.12 -19.39 3.66
C LYS A 135 10.25 -20.39 3.90
N ILE A 136 11.08 -20.16 4.88
CA ILE A 136 12.17 -21.09 5.16
C ILE A 136 11.61 -22.28 5.96
N ASP A 137 11.88 -23.48 5.44
CA ASP A 137 12.00 -24.67 6.26
C ASP A 137 13.30 -24.49 7.09
N PRO A 138 13.23 -24.43 8.44
CA PRO A 138 14.41 -24.28 9.28
C PRO A 138 15.49 -25.36 9.01
N ASN A 139 15.09 -26.52 8.50
CA ASN A 139 15.99 -27.61 8.14
C ASN A 139 16.81 -27.35 6.85
N LEU A 140 16.39 -26.41 6.03
CA LEU A 140 17.11 -26.05 4.80
C LEU A 140 18.22 -25.01 5.03
N ARG A 141 18.23 -24.31 6.17
CA ARG A 141 19.22 -23.26 6.50
C ARG A 141 20.67 -23.79 6.56
N ASN A 142 20.87 -25.08 6.82
CA ASN A 142 22.19 -25.71 6.93
C ASN A 142 22.65 -26.42 5.63
N ARG A 143 21.89 -26.35 4.56
CA ARG A 143 22.22 -27.01 3.30
C ARG A 143 22.99 -26.07 2.39
N LYS A 144 24.34 -26.09 2.51
CA LYS A 144 25.26 -25.36 1.61
C LYS A 144 25.30 -25.87 0.16
N ASP A 145 24.64 -26.98 -0.11
CA ASP A 145 24.60 -27.67 -1.40
C ASP A 145 23.44 -27.20 -2.31
N ILE A 146 22.58 -26.30 -1.83
CA ILE A 146 21.46 -25.77 -2.60
C ILE A 146 21.92 -24.50 -3.31
N SER A 147 22.56 -24.64 -4.45
CA SER A 147 22.93 -23.52 -5.30
C SER A 147 22.02 -23.45 -6.53
N GLY A 148 21.32 -22.35 -6.70
CA GLY A 148 20.58 -22.01 -7.91
C GLY A 148 19.10 -21.64 -7.69
N PRO A 149 18.55 -20.78 -8.57
CA PRO A 149 17.17 -20.30 -8.46
C PRO A 149 16.11 -21.40 -8.52
N GLU A 150 16.39 -22.52 -9.20
CA GLU A 150 15.44 -23.62 -9.42
C GLU A 150 15.11 -24.41 -8.15
N VAL A 151 16.08 -24.55 -7.25
CA VAL A 151 15.94 -25.35 -6.02
C VAL A 151 15.08 -24.65 -4.96
N LEU A 152 14.99 -23.32 -5.04
CA LEU A 152 14.30 -22.47 -4.07
C LEU A 152 12.84 -22.20 -4.42
N GLY A 153 12.31 -22.84 -5.46
CA GLY A 153 10.98 -22.49 -5.98
C GLY A 153 10.91 -21.01 -6.42
N ILE A 154 12.06 -20.41 -6.70
CA ILE A 154 12.17 -19.10 -7.33
C ILE A 154 11.72 -19.36 -8.77
N LYS A 155 10.46 -19.05 -9.06
CA LYS A 155 10.02 -18.98 -10.46
C LYS A 155 10.98 -18.04 -11.18
N ALA A 156 11.44 -18.41 -12.35
CA ALA A 156 12.50 -17.83 -13.17
C ALA A 156 12.41 -16.32 -13.50
N ARG A 157 11.67 -15.51 -12.72
CA ARG A 157 11.39 -14.09 -12.93
C ARG A 157 11.59 -13.21 -11.68
N SER A 158 12.22 -13.72 -10.61
CA SER A 158 12.56 -12.88 -9.45
C SER A 158 13.95 -12.29 -9.65
N THR A 159 14.07 -10.97 -9.60
CA THR A 159 15.32 -10.23 -9.85
C THR A 159 15.38 -8.96 -9.04
N GLU A 160 16.58 -8.47 -8.75
CA GLU A 160 16.79 -7.14 -8.16
C GLU A 160 16.59 -6.01 -9.18
N ASP A 161 16.75 -6.29 -10.48
CA ASP A 161 16.35 -5.38 -11.58
C ASP A 161 14.83 -5.46 -11.78
N CYS A 162 14.08 -4.84 -10.89
CA CYS A 162 12.63 -5.00 -10.77
C CYS A 162 11.86 -3.69 -10.58
N LEU A 163 12.55 -2.55 -10.54
CA LEU A 163 11.92 -1.25 -10.32
C LEU A 163 11.18 -0.78 -11.57
N SER A 164 10.04 -1.39 -11.82
CA SER A 164 9.20 -1.15 -12.98
C SER A 164 7.74 -0.93 -12.61
N LEU A 165 7.02 -0.31 -13.52
CA LEU A 165 5.59 -0.08 -13.41
C LEU A 165 4.88 -0.53 -14.70
N ASN A 166 3.56 -0.68 -14.61
CA ASN A 166 2.70 -0.98 -15.74
C ASN A 166 1.72 0.18 -15.93
N VAL A 167 1.39 0.49 -17.17
CA VAL A 167 0.39 1.50 -17.51
C VAL A 167 -0.73 0.85 -18.32
N PHE A 168 -1.97 1.08 -17.90
CA PHE A 168 -3.18 0.61 -18.57
C PHE A 168 -4.00 1.83 -18.98
N THR A 169 -4.36 1.90 -20.26
CA THR A 169 -5.11 3.03 -20.81
C THR A 169 -6.35 2.56 -21.55
N PRO A 170 -7.39 3.37 -21.67
CA PRO A 170 -8.44 3.12 -22.65
C PRO A 170 -7.85 2.88 -24.04
N PHE A 171 -8.51 2.00 -24.81
CA PHE A 171 -8.05 1.66 -26.17
C PHE A 171 -7.85 2.90 -27.07
N ASP A 172 -8.73 3.88 -26.93
CA ASP A 172 -8.76 5.12 -27.70
C ASP A 172 -8.13 6.33 -26.99
N ALA A 173 -7.35 6.09 -25.93
CA ALA A 173 -6.62 7.17 -25.25
C ALA A 173 -5.51 7.72 -26.12
N GLU A 174 -5.40 9.06 -26.17
CA GLU A 174 -4.39 9.77 -26.94
C GLU A 174 -3.59 10.71 -26.03
N PRO A 175 -2.32 10.98 -26.33
CA PRO A 175 -1.58 12.02 -25.63
C PRO A 175 -2.32 13.36 -25.63
N GLY A 176 -2.57 13.93 -24.45
CA GLY A 176 -3.34 15.18 -24.30
C GLY A 176 -4.83 15.01 -24.01
N ASP A 177 -5.33 13.78 -23.86
CA ASP A 177 -6.70 13.55 -23.40
C ASP A 177 -6.92 13.98 -21.95
N ASP A 178 -5.84 14.17 -21.20
CA ASP A 178 -5.83 14.61 -19.79
C ASP A 178 -6.73 13.76 -18.86
N LEU A 179 -6.72 12.44 -19.07
CA LEU A 179 -7.52 11.49 -18.28
C LEU A 179 -7.03 11.42 -16.83
N PRO A 180 -7.94 11.34 -15.84
CA PRO A 180 -7.56 11.09 -14.45
C PRO A 180 -6.67 9.85 -14.31
N VAL A 181 -5.69 9.90 -13.41
CA VAL A 181 -4.71 8.83 -13.23
C VAL A 181 -4.91 8.17 -11.87
N LEU A 182 -5.10 6.86 -11.85
CA LEU A 182 -5.01 6.05 -10.65
C LEU A 182 -3.63 5.39 -10.57
N VAL A 183 -2.91 5.62 -9.47
CA VAL A 183 -1.68 4.89 -9.15
C VAL A 183 -1.96 3.91 -8.03
N ASN A 184 -1.99 2.61 -8.35
CA ASN A 184 -2.23 1.56 -7.37
C ASN A 184 -0.92 1.03 -6.81
N ILE A 185 -0.75 1.16 -5.48
CA ILE A 185 0.39 0.65 -4.71
C ILE A 185 -0.01 -0.71 -4.14
N PRO A 186 0.63 -1.81 -4.56
CA PRO A 186 0.21 -3.15 -4.15
C PRO A 186 0.54 -3.42 -2.67
N GLY A 187 -0.35 -4.20 -2.02
CA GLY A 187 -0.12 -4.75 -0.70
C GLY A 187 0.78 -5.99 -0.73
N GLY A 188 0.74 -6.77 0.36
CA GLY A 188 1.56 -7.97 0.53
C GLY A 188 2.47 -7.92 1.75
N GLY A 189 2.13 -7.07 2.75
CA GLY A 189 2.83 -6.96 4.02
C GLY A 189 4.27 -6.47 3.92
N PHE A 190 4.65 -5.78 2.86
CA PHE A 190 6.04 -5.42 2.50
C PHE A 190 6.96 -6.63 2.26
N HIS A 191 6.39 -7.81 2.21
CA HIS A 191 7.08 -9.09 2.08
C HIS A 191 6.92 -9.73 0.71
N LEU A 192 5.82 -9.45 0.04
CA LEU A 192 5.45 -10.04 -1.23
C LEU A 192 5.35 -8.95 -2.30
N PRO A 193 5.94 -9.15 -3.48
CA PRO A 193 5.70 -8.26 -4.60
C PRO A 193 4.23 -8.39 -5.02
N GLY A 194 3.49 -7.30 -4.93
CA GLY A 194 2.13 -7.26 -5.42
C GLY A 194 2.10 -7.32 -6.95
N ARG A 195 1.12 -8.03 -7.49
CA ARG A 195 0.83 -8.02 -8.93
C ARG A 195 -0.60 -7.56 -9.13
N SER A 196 -0.78 -6.38 -9.70
CA SER A 196 -2.10 -5.84 -10.00
C SER A 196 -2.26 -5.66 -11.51
N ASN A 197 -3.38 -6.13 -12.02
CA ASN A 197 -3.83 -5.81 -13.37
C ASN A 197 -4.82 -4.64 -13.28
N GLY A 198 -4.50 -3.52 -13.95
CA GLY A 198 -5.34 -2.33 -13.94
C GLY A 198 -6.40 -2.30 -15.05
N GLY A 199 -6.36 -3.24 -15.99
CA GLY A 199 -7.21 -3.22 -17.18
C GLY A 199 -8.70 -3.23 -16.88
N GLU A 200 -9.14 -4.08 -15.93
CA GLU A 200 -10.55 -4.13 -15.54
C GLU A 200 -11.05 -2.81 -14.93
N MET A 201 -10.19 -2.10 -14.21
CA MET A 201 -10.55 -0.79 -13.65
C MET A 201 -10.69 0.25 -14.76
N VAL A 202 -9.82 0.20 -15.79
CA VAL A 202 -9.95 1.05 -16.99
C VAL A 202 -11.28 0.79 -17.68
N GLU A 203 -11.64 -0.48 -17.91
CA GLU A 203 -12.94 -0.83 -18.52
C GLU A 203 -14.13 -0.33 -17.72
N LYS A 204 -14.11 -0.54 -16.39
CA LYS A 204 -15.18 -0.10 -15.49
C LYS A 204 -15.38 1.41 -15.46
N ALA A 205 -14.30 2.17 -15.66
CA ALA A 205 -14.34 3.63 -15.56
C ALA A 205 -14.88 4.31 -16.81
N ARG A 206 -14.97 3.61 -17.95
CA ARG A 206 -15.52 4.15 -19.21
C ARG A 206 -17.03 4.34 -19.13
N ARG A 207 -17.56 5.43 -19.69
CA ARG A 207 -19.00 5.69 -19.83
C ARG A 207 -19.32 6.19 -21.24
N GLU A 208 -20.34 5.60 -21.86
CA GLU A 208 -20.86 6.08 -23.17
C GLU A 208 -21.39 7.51 -23.07
N LYS A 209 -21.98 7.85 -21.90
CA LYS A 209 -22.37 9.20 -21.52
C LYS A 209 -21.84 9.50 -20.14
N GLY A 210 -20.83 10.36 -20.04
CA GLY A 210 -20.32 10.91 -18.80
C GLY A 210 -21.22 12.01 -18.24
N VAL A 211 -20.80 12.60 -17.13
CA VAL A 211 -21.54 13.65 -16.40
C VAL A 211 -21.85 14.89 -17.26
N ASN A 212 -21.11 15.13 -18.33
CA ASN A 212 -21.32 16.22 -19.30
C ASN A 212 -22.14 15.78 -20.52
N GLY A 213 -22.68 14.55 -20.54
CA GLY A 213 -23.45 13.98 -21.65
C GLY A 213 -22.61 13.52 -22.86
N LYS A 214 -21.28 13.66 -22.82
CA LYS A 214 -20.34 13.22 -23.86
C LYS A 214 -19.70 11.88 -23.48
N LEU A 215 -19.03 11.25 -24.47
CA LEU A 215 -18.19 10.08 -24.21
C LEU A 215 -17.13 10.42 -23.14
N ASP A 216 -17.11 9.62 -22.08
CA ASP A 216 -16.08 9.62 -21.06
C ASP A 216 -15.17 8.40 -21.27
N LYS A 217 -13.95 8.62 -21.72
CA LYS A 217 -12.98 7.56 -21.99
C LYS A 217 -12.55 6.82 -20.71
N GLY A 218 -12.78 7.38 -19.52
CA GLY A 218 -12.46 6.78 -18.23
C GLY A 218 -11.16 7.31 -17.63
N ILE A 219 -10.28 6.41 -17.20
CA ILE A 219 -9.07 6.71 -16.44
C ILE A 219 -7.86 5.98 -17.00
N VAL A 220 -6.67 6.46 -16.68
CA VAL A 220 -5.40 5.73 -16.82
C VAL A 220 -5.07 5.08 -15.47
N VAL A 221 -4.66 3.81 -15.49
CA VAL A 221 -4.25 3.08 -14.28
C VAL A 221 -2.76 2.74 -14.35
N VAL A 222 -2.03 3.07 -13.30
CA VAL A 222 -0.62 2.70 -13.12
C VAL A 222 -0.52 1.72 -11.95
N THR A 223 0.22 0.64 -12.12
CA THR A 223 0.57 -0.29 -11.04
C THR A 223 2.08 -0.42 -10.99
N MET A 224 2.67 -0.62 -9.80
CA MET A 224 4.13 -0.60 -9.65
C MET A 224 4.64 -1.81 -8.88
N TYR A 225 5.91 -2.18 -9.13
CA TYR A 225 6.70 -2.99 -8.22
C TYR A 225 7.59 -2.08 -7.38
N TYR A 226 7.87 -2.47 -6.15
CA TYR A 226 8.83 -1.85 -5.25
C TYR A 226 9.56 -2.92 -4.45
N ARG A 227 10.72 -2.61 -3.92
CA ARG A 227 11.53 -3.57 -3.14
C ARG A 227 10.82 -3.98 -1.86
N ASN A 228 10.88 -5.28 -1.57
CA ASN A 228 10.25 -5.93 -0.43
C ASN A 228 11.30 -6.63 0.44
N GLY A 229 10.90 -7.07 1.65
CA GLY A 229 11.77 -7.78 2.56
C GLY A 229 13.04 -6.99 2.88
N ILE A 230 14.17 -7.68 3.01
CA ILE A 230 15.46 -7.03 3.29
C ILE A 230 15.87 -6.03 2.20
N TYR A 231 15.54 -6.28 0.94
CA TYR A 231 15.91 -5.39 -0.17
C TYR A 231 15.30 -4.00 -0.06
N GLY A 232 14.09 -3.91 0.50
CA GLY A 232 13.34 -2.66 0.65
C GLY A 232 13.35 -2.08 2.06
N PHE A 233 13.57 -2.92 3.11
CA PHE A 233 13.31 -2.53 4.48
C PHE A 233 14.39 -2.95 5.48
N LEU A 234 15.54 -3.49 5.05
CA LEU A 234 16.69 -3.66 5.93
C LEU A 234 17.15 -2.28 6.40
N SER A 235 17.31 -2.12 7.70
CA SER A 235 17.69 -0.87 8.36
C SER A 235 18.66 -1.15 9.50
N GLY A 236 19.33 -0.13 9.98
CA GLY A 236 20.33 -0.20 11.02
C GLY A 236 21.39 0.88 10.85
N GLU A 237 22.33 1.02 11.80
CA GLU A 237 23.36 2.05 11.75
C GLU A 237 24.24 1.97 10.51
N GLN A 238 24.60 0.74 10.08
CA GLN A 238 25.42 0.54 8.89
C GLN A 238 24.69 0.98 7.61
N ILE A 239 23.38 0.71 7.53
CA ILE A 239 22.52 1.19 6.43
C ILE A 239 22.44 2.72 6.46
N ALA A 240 22.33 3.34 7.65
CA ALA A 240 22.31 4.81 7.77
C ALA A 240 23.59 5.47 7.27
N LYS A 241 24.76 4.82 7.46
CA LYS A 241 26.07 5.36 7.05
C LYS A 241 26.28 5.38 5.54
N ASP A 242 25.80 4.35 4.83
CA ASP A 242 26.06 4.21 3.37
C ASP A 242 24.86 3.58 2.65
N GLY A 243 23.68 4.03 2.95
CA GLY A 243 22.44 3.56 2.35
C GLY A 243 21.29 4.47 2.70
N ASN A 244 20.08 3.94 2.55
CA ASN A 244 18.85 4.62 2.94
C ASN A 244 17.91 3.65 3.63
N TYR A 245 17.16 4.12 4.62
CA TYR A 245 16.04 3.39 5.19
C TYR A 245 14.84 3.42 4.25
N ASN A 246 13.93 2.48 4.44
CA ASN A 246 12.63 2.45 3.79
C ASN A 246 12.70 2.54 2.25
N ASN A 247 13.67 1.86 1.67
CA ASN A 247 13.90 1.92 0.22
C ASN A 247 12.67 1.53 -0.59
N GLY A 248 11.84 0.58 -0.13
CA GLY A 248 10.59 0.23 -0.80
C GLY A 248 9.60 1.40 -0.89
N LEU A 249 9.55 2.27 0.13
CA LEU A 249 8.73 3.48 0.11
C LEU A 249 9.33 4.59 -0.78
N ARG A 250 10.66 4.67 -0.83
CA ARG A 250 11.38 5.57 -1.75
C ARG A 250 11.20 5.16 -3.21
N ASP A 251 11.14 3.86 -3.48
CA ASP A 251 10.84 3.30 -4.80
C ASP A 251 9.44 3.75 -5.26
N GLN A 252 8.44 3.67 -4.37
CA GLN A 252 7.09 4.13 -4.65
C GLN A 252 7.07 5.64 -4.99
N ARG A 253 7.84 6.45 -4.27
CA ARG A 253 7.93 7.88 -4.55
C ARG A 253 8.58 8.15 -5.91
N ALA A 254 9.65 7.44 -6.27
CA ALA A 254 10.26 7.53 -7.59
C ALA A 254 9.29 7.13 -8.72
N ALA A 255 8.43 6.13 -8.49
CA ALA A 255 7.37 5.78 -9.45
C ALA A 255 6.34 6.91 -9.60
N LEU A 256 5.99 7.62 -8.51
CA LEU A 256 5.12 8.80 -8.58
C LEU A 256 5.78 9.95 -9.35
N GLU A 257 7.08 10.18 -9.17
CA GLU A 257 7.85 11.16 -9.95
C GLU A 257 7.88 10.80 -11.44
N TRP A 258 8.02 9.50 -11.75
CA TRP A 258 7.90 8.99 -13.11
C TRP A 258 6.52 9.31 -13.72
N VAL A 259 5.44 9.09 -12.98
CA VAL A 259 4.07 9.42 -13.41
C VAL A 259 3.98 10.91 -13.75
N GLN A 260 4.51 11.79 -12.92
CA GLN A 260 4.50 13.22 -13.15
C GLN A 260 5.27 13.61 -14.42
N LYS A 261 6.33 12.88 -14.76
CA LYS A 261 7.15 13.18 -15.95
C LYS A 261 6.56 12.64 -17.24
N TYR A 262 5.93 11.44 -17.20
CA TYR A 262 5.68 10.70 -18.43
C TYR A 262 4.21 10.32 -18.70
N ILE A 263 3.31 10.43 -17.74
CA ILE A 263 1.95 9.88 -17.90
C ILE A 263 1.15 10.56 -19.02
N ARG A 264 1.49 11.79 -19.41
CA ARG A 264 0.86 12.50 -20.54
C ARG A 264 1.05 11.77 -21.88
N TYR A 265 2.15 11.05 -22.04
CA TYR A 265 2.40 10.24 -23.25
C TYR A 265 1.41 9.09 -23.40
N PHE A 266 0.77 8.71 -22.31
CA PHE A 266 -0.23 7.64 -22.22
C PHE A 266 -1.67 8.18 -22.10
N GLY A 267 -1.88 9.46 -22.33
CA GLY A 267 -3.18 10.14 -22.23
C GLY A 267 -3.59 10.56 -20.82
N GLY A 268 -2.75 10.34 -19.81
CA GLY A 268 -3.05 10.67 -18.40
C GLY A 268 -2.72 12.12 -18.04
N ASN A 269 -3.46 12.66 -17.06
CA ASN A 269 -3.26 13.98 -16.50
C ASN A 269 -2.34 13.93 -15.25
N PRO A 270 -1.09 14.42 -15.30
CA PRO A 270 -0.22 14.46 -14.14
C PRO A 270 -0.73 15.42 -13.04
N ASP A 271 -1.60 16.37 -13.38
CA ASP A 271 -2.20 17.30 -12.43
C ASP A 271 -3.51 16.74 -11.82
N HIS A 272 -3.86 15.47 -12.11
CA HIS A 272 -4.99 14.75 -11.52
C HIS A 272 -4.62 13.28 -11.25
N VAL A 273 -3.83 13.06 -10.21
CA VAL A 273 -3.33 11.74 -9.79
C VAL A 273 -3.93 11.34 -8.45
N VAL A 274 -4.54 10.17 -8.37
CA VAL A 274 -5.03 9.56 -7.12
C VAL A 274 -4.19 8.34 -6.81
N ILE A 275 -3.62 8.27 -5.61
CA ILE A 275 -2.92 7.08 -5.12
C ILE A 275 -3.88 6.17 -4.38
N MET A 276 -3.80 4.86 -4.62
CA MET A 276 -4.63 3.86 -3.95
C MET A 276 -3.79 2.67 -3.51
N GLY A 277 -4.19 2.04 -2.42
CA GLY A 277 -3.55 0.79 -1.98
C GLY A 277 -4.32 0.09 -0.88
N THR A 278 -4.07 -1.21 -0.74
CA THR A 278 -4.70 -2.07 0.27
C THR A 278 -3.66 -2.71 1.15
N SER A 279 -3.94 -2.92 2.44
CA SER A 279 -3.03 -3.59 3.37
C SER A 279 -1.71 -2.81 3.53
N ALA A 280 -0.55 -3.43 3.25
CA ALA A 280 0.73 -2.71 3.16
C ALA A 280 0.72 -1.62 2.07
N GLY A 281 -0.07 -1.79 1.00
CA GLY A 281 -0.30 -0.73 0.01
C GLY A 281 -1.11 0.42 0.60
N GLY A 282 -2.13 0.15 1.42
CA GLY A 282 -2.87 1.16 2.18
C GLY A 282 -1.98 1.87 3.20
N ALA A 283 -1.12 1.12 3.91
CA ALA A 283 -0.08 1.68 4.76
C ALA A 283 0.87 2.59 3.97
N SER A 284 1.26 2.17 2.77
CA SER A 284 2.10 2.97 1.87
C SER A 284 1.42 4.28 1.47
N VAL A 285 0.12 4.25 1.13
CA VAL A 285 -0.66 5.47 0.85
C VAL A 285 -0.61 6.42 2.04
N MET A 286 -0.86 5.92 3.26
CA MET A 286 -0.79 6.73 4.49
C MET A 286 0.62 7.28 4.74
N LEU A 287 1.66 6.51 4.44
CA LEU A 287 3.05 6.93 4.57
C LEU A 287 3.44 7.95 3.49
N GLN A 288 3.01 7.80 2.25
CA GLN A 288 3.22 8.81 1.21
C GLN A 288 2.51 10.13 1.55
N LEU A 289 1.32 10.09 2.18
CA LEU A 289 0.67 11.28 2.69
C LEU A 289 1.51 12.01 3.76
N THR A 290 2.27 11.28 4.57
CA THR A 290 3.06 11.82 5.69
C THR A 290 4.56 11.97 5.39
N ALA A 291 5.01 11.52 4.22
CA ALA A 291 6.40 11.64 3.78
C ALA A 291 6.86 13.10 3.82
N ASN A 292 8.11 13.34 4.28
CA ASN A 292 8.67 14.68 4.42
C ASN A 292 7.73 15.64 5.20
N GLN A 293 7.06 15.13 6.26
CA GLN A 293 6.10 15.88 7.08
C GLN A 293 4.88 16.40 6.29
N GLY A 294 4.48 15.71 5.24
CA GLY A 294 3.35 16.06 4.37
C GLY A 294 3.74 16.89 3.15
N ASP A 295 5.03 17.07 2.89
CA ASP A 295 5.48 17.70 1.64
C ASP A 295 5.29 16.72 0.45
N ASN A 296 4.19 16.94 -0.26
CA ASN A 296 3.77 16.14 -1.42
C ASN A 296 4.25 16.75 -2.75
N TYR A 297 5.36 17.44 -2.74
CA TYR A 297 5.88 18.09 -3.95
C TYR A 297 7.24 17.51 -4.33
N TYR A 298 7.54 17.57 -5.62
CA TYR A 298 8.88 17.35 -6.13
C TYR A 298 9.34 18.56 -6.97
N PRO A 299 10.64 18.86 -6.99
CA PRO A 299 11.17 19.98 -7.73
C PRO A 299 11.12 19.69 -9.25
N VAL A 300 10.68 20.69 -10.02
CA VAL A 300 10.69 20.64 -11.49
C VAL A 300 11.59 21.76 -12.00
N PRO A 301 12.70 21.45 -12.69
CA PRO A 301 13.60 22.46 -13.22
C PRO A 301 12.88 23.49 -14.09
N GLY A 302 13.06 24.77 -13.80
CA GLY A 302 12.49 25.88 -14.57
C GLY A 302 11.01 26.18 -14.35
N THR A 303 10.24 25.31 -13.68
CA THR A 303 8.80 25.50 -13.47
C THR A 303 8.36 25.48 -12.01
N GLY A 304 9.30 25.27 -11.07
CA GLY A 304 9.03 25.27 -9.63
C GLY A 304 8.78 23.88 -9.07
N ARG A 305 7.64 23.67 -8.42
CA ARG A 305 7.31 22.41 -7.71
C ARG A 305 5.95 21.89 -8.17
N LYS A 306 5.85 20.58 -8.42
CA LYS A 306 4.60 19.88 -8.74
C LYS A 306 4.18 18.91 -7.66
N GLN A 307 2.87 18.79 -7.42
CA GLN A 307 2.33 17.75 -6.55
C GLN A 307 2.50 16.38 -7.19
N LEU A 308 2.84 15.38 -6.38
CA LEU A 308 2.94 13.99 -6.82
C LEU A 308 1.57 13.35 -6.98
N PHE A 309 0.61 13.70 -6.11
CA PHE A 309 -0.76 13.21 -6.16
C PHE A 309 -1.75 14.22 -5.56
N HIS A 310 -3.01 14.12 -5.96
CA HIS A 310 -4.08 15.07 -5.70
C HIS A 310 -5.24 14.46 -4.90
N GLY A 311 -5.27 13.14 -4.74
CA GLY A 311 -6.21 12.39 -3.92
C GLY A 311 -5.60 11.09 -3.42
N ALA A 312 -6.21 10.48 -2.39
CA ALA A 312 -5.71 9.25 -1.79
C ALA A 312 -6.84 8.29 -1.38
N ILE A 313 -6.64 6.99 -1.60
CA ILE A 313 -7.56 5.92 -1.19
C ILE A 313 -6.76 4.86 -0.42
N ALA A 314 -6.97 4.76 0.89
CA ALA A 314 -6.32 3.78 1.75
C ALA A 314 -7.32 2.71 2.21
N GLN A 315 -7.19 1.49 1.68
CA GLN A 315 -8.04 0.36 2.01
C GLN A 315 -7.36 -0.52 3.04
N SER A 316 -8.01 -0.79 4.18
CA SER A 316 -7.45 -1.63 5.26
C SER A 316 -5.98 -1.28 5.54
N PRO A 317 -5.62 0.00 5.74
CA PRO A 317 -4.23 0.38 5.87
C PRO A 317 -3.62 -0.27 7.11
N ALA A 318 -2.62 -1.12 6.90
CA ALA A 318 -1.92 -1.73 8.01
C ALA A 318 -1.13 -0.66 8.78
N SER A 319 -1.15 -0.73 10.11
CA SER A 319 -0.20 0.01 10.95
C SER A 319 0.91 -0.96 11.38
N PRO A 320 2.01 -1.04 10.62
CA PRO A 320 3.10 -1.93 10.97
C PRO A 320 3.81 -1.44 12.24
N THR A 321 4.50 -2.34 12.92
CA THR A 321 5.43 -1.93 13.97
C THR A 321 6.58 -1.14 13.33
N PHE A 322 6.69 0.12 13.69
CA PHE A 322 7.84 0.95 13.30
C PHE A 322 8.99 0.68 14.25
N PHE A 323 10.07 0.15 13.73
CA PHE A 323 11.27 -0.08 14.54
C PHE A 323 12.07 1.22 14.68
N THR A 324 12.76 1.36 15.81
CA THR A 324 13.86 2.34 15.94
C THR A 324 15.10 1.81 15.21
N THR A 325 16.08 2.69 14.95
CA THR A 325 17.37 2.27 14.37
C THR A 325 18.02 1.17 15.20
N GLU A 326 18.03 1.29 16.53
CA GLU A 326 18.60 0.31 17.45
C GLU A 326 17.89 -1.05 17.39
N GLN A 327 16.56 -1.05 17.27
CA GLN A 327 15.80 -2.29 17.12
C GLN A 327 16.05 -2.94 15.76
N ALA A 328 16.15 -2.15 14.70
CA ALA A 328 16.44 -2.62 13.35
C ALA A 328 17.88 -3.13 13.20
N GLU A 329 18.85 -2.57 13.94
CA GLU A 329 20.25 -3.01 13.96
C GLU A 329 20.40 -4.49 14.33
N LYS A 330 19.53 -5.00 15.20
CA LYS A 330 19.55 -6.43 15.56
C LYS A 330 19.28 -7.33 14.37
N PHE A 331 18.33 -6.94 13.51
CA PHE A 331 18.02 -7.69 12.30
C PHE A 331 19.11 -7.50 11.23
N TYR A 332 19.72 -6.33 11.14
CA TYR A 332 20.89 -6.12 10.29
C TYR A 332 22.04 -7.06 10.66
N ASN A 333 22.33 -7.15 11.96
CA ASN A 333 23.40 -8.02 12.48
C ASN A 333 23.14 -9.51 12.22
N GLU A 334 21.88 -9.96 12.27
CA GLU A 334 21.51 -11.34 11.89
C GLU A 334 21.76 -11.60 10.41
N VAL A 335 21.36 -10.67 9.52
CA VAL A 335 21.62 -10.77 8.06
C VAL A 335 23.12 -10.77 7.80
N ALA A 336 23.87 -9.85 8.41
CA ALA A 336 25.33 -9.75 8.24
C ALA A 336 26.04 -11.03 8.72
N SER A 337 25.63 -11.56 9.88
CA SER A 337 26.15 -12.81 10.43
C SER A 337 25.88 -14.01 9.51
N GLY A 338 24.66 -14.12 8.98
CA GLY A 338 24.30 -15.17 8.03
C GLY A 338 25.13 -15.16 6.74
N LEU A 339 25.55 -13.95 6.34
CA LEU A 339 26.43 -13.74 5.18
C LEU A 339 27.94 -13.78 5.52
N ASN A 340 28.32 -14.00 6.78
CA ASN A 340 29.69 -13.87 7.29
C ASN A 340 30.30 -12.48 6.98
N CYS A 341 29.52 -11.43 7.08
CA CYS A 341 29.89 -10.04 6.82
C CYS A 341 30.06 -9.25 8.12
N THR A 342 30.97 -8.28 8.13
CA THR A 342 31.22 -7.36 9.25
C THR A 342 30.79 -5.93 8.97
N ASP A 343 30.50 -5.60 7.71
CA ASP A 343 30.12 -4.25 7.28
C ASP A 343 29.14 -4.26 6.11
N ILE A 344 28.57 -3.10 5.82
CA ILE A 344 27.58 -2.92 4.75
C ILE A 344 28.18 -3.16 3.35
N ALA A 345 29.47 -2.91 3.15
CA ALA A 345 30.09 -3.13 1.85
C ALA A 345 30.14 -4.63 1.53
N CYS A 346 30.46 -5.47 2.52
CA CYS A 346 30.37 -6.92 2.40
C CYS A 346 28.93 -7.38 2.14
N VAL A 347 27.96 -6.96 2.94
CA VAL A 347 26.53 -7.31 2.76
C VAL A 347 26.03 -6.89 1.38
N ARG A 348 26.41 -5.70 0.91
CA ARG A 348 26.03 -5.20 -0.42
C ARG A 348 26.61 -6.05 -1.55
N ASN A 349 27.83 -6.53 -1.41
CA ASN A 349 28.53 -7.32 -2.42
C ASN A 349 28.26 -8.83 -2.31
N ALA A 350 27.46 -9.27 -1.34
CA ALA A 350 27.08 -10.68 -1.20
C ALA A 350 26.45 -11.22 -2.52
N ALA A 351 26.67 -12.49 -2.81
CA ALA A 351 26.03 -13.12 -3.97
C ALA A 351 24.51 -13.03 -3.85
N THR A 352 23.82 -12.82 -4.96
CA THR A 352 22.34 -12.68 -4.98
C THR A 352 21.64 -13.86 -4.32
N GLY A 353 22.15 -15.08 -4.53
CA GLY A 353 21.62 -16.30 -3.92
C GLY A 353 21.74 -16.29 -2.39
N ASP A 354 22.90 -15.92 -1.86
CA ASP A 354 23.16 -15.88 -0.42
C ASP A 354 22.28 -14.82 0.25
N LEU A 355 22.22 -13.62 -0.33
CA LEU A 355 21.34 -12.55 0.17
C LEU A 355 19.87 -12.95 0.12
N TYR A 356 19.46 -13.70 -0.91
CA TYR A 356 18.09 -14.20 -1.01
C TYR A 356 17.78 -15.20 0.11
N TYR A 357 18.75 -16.02 0.56
CA TYR A 357 18.57 -16.90 1.71
C TYR A 357 18.34 -16.13 3.02
N GLU A 358 19.00 -15.00 3.20
CA GLU A 358 18.83 -14.16 4.39
C GLU A 358 17.51 -13.36 4.38
N ASN A 359 16.75 -13.38 3.27
CA ASN A 359 15.45 -12.71 3.16
C ASN A 359 14.31 -13.58 3.73
N TYR A 360 14.32 -13.86 5.00
CA TYR A 360 13.33 -14.68 5.73
C TYR A 360 12.78 -13.97 6.97
N PRO A 361 11.64 -14.44 7.55
CA PRO A 361 11.13 -13.92 8.80
C PRO A 361 12.03 -14.31 9.98
N MET A 362 12.51 -13.33 10.75
CA MET A 362 13.34 -13.53 11.93
C MET A 362 12.55 -13.29 13.21
N ASN A 363 12.89 -14.00 14.27
CA ASN A 363 12.28 -13.79 15.58
C ASN A 363 12.77 -12.46 16.18
N PHE A 364 11.88 -11.78 16.88
CA PHE A 364 12.31 -10.70 17.76
C PHE A 364 13.18 -11.28 18.89
N PRO A 365 14.21 -10.57 19.38
CA PRO A 365 15.04 -11.08 20.49
C PRO A 365 14.21 -11.51 21.69
N GLY A 366 14.45 -12.73 22.19
CA GLY A 366 13.70 -13.32 23.28
C GLY A 366 12.31 -13.88 22.91
N ARG A 367 11.98 -13.94 21.61
CA ARG A 367 10.72 -14.52 21.11
C ARG A 367 10.98 -15.78 20.29
N ASN A 368 9.99 -16.67 20.26
CA ASN A 368 10.08 -17.97 19.57
C ASN A 368 9.35 -17.97 18.22
N THR A 369 8.58 -16.93 17.91
CA THR A 369 7.81 -16.81 16.67
C THR A 369 8.13 -15.46 16.04
N PRO A 370 8.44 -15.40 14.72
CA PRO A 370 8.69 -14.15 14.05
C PRO A 370 7.40 -13.32 13.97
N PRO A 371 7.50 -11.99 14.09
CA PRO A 371 6.37 -11.12 13.82
C PRO A 371 5.83 -11.36 12.42
N ARG A 372 4.53 -11.48 12.26
CA ARG A 372 3.93 -11.45 10.94
C ARG A 372 4.23 -10.08 10.31
N TRP A 373 4.83 -10.05 9.14
CA TRP A 373 5.21 -8.81 8.46
C TRP A 373 6.32 -8.02 9.20
N MET A 374 7.40 -8.71 9.57
CA MET A 374 8.50 -8.11 10.32
C MET A 374 9.33 -7.09 9.50
N TRP A 375 9.53 -7.34 8.20
CA TRP A 375 10.20 -6.38 7.32
C TRP A 375 9.24 -5.24 7.01
N ALA A 376 9.26 -4.24 7.87
CA ALA A 376 8.35 -3.11 7.88
C ALA A 376 9.14 -1.80 7.95
N PRO A 377 8.51 -0.65 7.72
CA PRO A 377 9.17 0.64 7.80
C PRO A 377 9.84 0.88 9.15
N THR A 378 11.02 1.48 9.11
CA THR A 378 11.81 1.90 10.27
C THR A 378 11.71 3.42 10.42
N THR A 379 11.62 3.91 11.66
CA THR A 379 11.66 5.34 11.95
C THR A 379 13.03 5.91 11.54
N GLU A 380 13.01 6.87 10.64
CA GLU A 380 14.21 7.57 10.20
C GLU A 380 14.60 8.64 11.22
N PRO A 381 15.89 8.97 11.35
CA PRO A 381 16.34 10.11 12.16
C PRO A 381 15.69 11.43 11.76
N ALA A 382 15.80 12.43 12.59
CA ALA A 382 15.30 13.79 12.29
C ALA A 382 15.84 14.29 10.94
N GLY A 383 14.95 14.85 10.13
CA GLY A 383 15.24 15.24 8.75
C GLY A 383 15.03 14.14 7.70
N GLY A 384 14.79 12.90 8.12
CA GLY A 384 14.43 11.80 7.23
C GLY A 384 13.01 11.93 6.65
N MET A 385 12.73 11.11 5.63
CA MET A 385 11.45 11.12 4.93
C MET A 385 10.31 10.55 5.79
N PHE A 386 10.58 9.55 6.62
CA PHE A 386 9.59 8.81 7.43
C PHE A 386 10.01 8.80 8.91
N THR A 387 9.80 9.92 9.60
CA THR A 387 10.29 10.15 10.97
C THR A 387 9.33 9.64 12.06
N ALA A 388 8.13 9.21 11.69
CA ALA A 388 7.14 8.66 12.62
C ALA A 388 6.13 7.77 11.88
N PRO A 389 5.39 6.89 12.59
CA PRO A 389 4.22 6.19 12.05
C PRO A 389 3.19 7.15 11.45
N ALA A 390 2.54 6.76 10.36
CA ALA A 390 1.59 7.63 9.66
C ALA A 390 0.46 8.16 10.56
N PRO A 391 -0.22 7.35 11.43
CA PRO A 391 -1.24 7.89 12.32
C PRO A 391 -0.71 8.99 13.25
N ALA A 392 0.49 8.82 13.81
CA ALA A 392 1.11 9.82 14.69
C ALA A 392 1.44 11.12 13.94
N SER A 393 1.97 11.03 12.72
CA SER A 393 2.24 12.20 11.88
C SER A 393 0.94 12.93 11.51
N ILE A 394 -0.13 12.19 11.20
CA ILE A 394 -1.44 12.78 10.89
C ILE A 394 -2.04 13.49 12.11
N MET A 395 -2.02 12.86 13.28
CA MET A 395 -2.46 13.49 14.53
C MET A 395 -1.67 14.75 14.85
N ALA A 396 -0.41 14.81 14.50
CA ALA A 396 0.44 15.99 14.61
C ALA A 396 0.25 17.00 13.45
N ASN A 397 -0.77 16.83 12.62
CA ASN A 397 -1.09 17.67 11.46
C ASN A 397 0.00 17.74 10.37
N ARG A 398 0.89 16.73 10.30
CA ARG A 398 2.00 16.63 9.36
C ARG A 398 1.68 15.63 8.24
N TYR A 399 0.85 16.04 7.31
CA TYR A 399 0.45 15.22 6.15
C TYR A 399 -0.04 16.11 4.99
N ALA A 400 0.02 15.59 3.77
CA ALA A 400 -0.48 16.24 2.56
C ALA A 400 -2.01 16.42 2.63
N LYS A 401 -2.49 17.64 2.43
CA LYS A 401 -3.91 18.01 2.51
C LYS A 401 -4.58 17.75 1.16
N VAL A 402 -4.99 16.52 0.92
CA VAL A 402 -5.71 16.09 -0.29
C VAL A 402 -7.00 15.35 0.10
N PRO A 403 -8.05 15.37 -0.73
CA PRO A 403 -9.22 14.52 -0.55
C PRO A 403 -8.82 13.08 -0.33
N THR A 404 -9.45 12.39 0.64
CA THR A 404 -9.02 11.06 1.04
C THR A 404 -10.21 10.15 1.33
N ILE A 405 -10.22 8.93 0.75
CA ILE A 405 -11.05 7.82 1.20
C ILE A 405 -10.18 6.91 2.07
N ILE A 406 -10.68 6.52 3.25
CA ILE A 406 -10.01 5.57 4.13
C ILE A 406 -11.04 4.60 4.71
N GLY A 407 -10.72 3.31 4.76
CA GLY A 407 -11.66 2.34 5.32
C GLY A 407 -11.02 1.00 5.66
N PHE A 408 -11.82 0.14 6.26
CA PHE A 408 -11.41 -1.16 6.78
C PHE A 408 -12.55 -2.17 6.69
N THR A 409 -12.22 -3.46 6.90
CA THR A 409 -13.19 -4.55 7.00
C THR A 409 -13.55 -4.83 8.47
N SER A 410 -14.73 -5.42 8.71
CA SER A 410 -15.20 -5.66 10.08
C SER A 410 -14.36 -6.69 10.86
N ASN A 411 -13.70 -7.62 10.19
CA ASN A 411 -12.96 -8.73 10.82
C ASN A 411 -11.51 -8.82 10.32
N GLU A 412 -10.79 -7.71 10.33
CA GLU A 412 -9.43 -7.55 9.78
C GLU A 412 -8.41 -8.59 10.27
N GLY A 413 -8.53 -9.07 11.51
CA GLY A 413 -7.56 -9.98 12.11
C GLY A 413 -7.91 -11.46 11.97
N SER A 414 -9.10 -11.81 11.49
CA SER A 414 -9.64 -13.18 11.59
C SER A 414 -8.83 -14.23 10.82
N ASP A 415 -8.28 -13.89 9.65
CA ASP A 415 -7.44 -14.79 8.86
C ASP A 415 -5.94 -14.70 9.20
N GLN A 416 -5.57 -13.87 10.17
CA GLN A 416 -4.17 -13.63 10.56
C GLN A 416 -3.74 -14.43 11.79
N VAL A 417 -4.69 -14.89 12.59
CA VAL A 417 -4.47 -15.63 13.83
C VAL A 417 -4.69 -17.11 13.59
N LYS A 418 -3.88 -17.95 14.24
CA LYS A 418 -4.05 -19.41 14.18
C LYS A 418 -5.36 -19.80 14.87
N LYS A 419 -6.23 -20.53 14.16
CA LYS A 419 -7.51 -21.01 14.70
C LYS A 419 -7.37 -21.89 15.96
N THR A 420 -6.21 -22.46 16.19
CA THR A 420 -5.90 -23.33 17.35
C THR A 420 -5.60 -22.56 18.64
N THR A 421 -5.66 -21.22 18.64
CA THR A 421 -5.41 -20.41 19.86
C THR A 421 -6.46 -20.69 20.91
N ASP A 422 -6.08 -21.31 22.04
CA ASP A 422 -7.02 -21.90 22.99
C ASP A 422 -6.96 -21.35 24.43
N ASN A 423 -5.92 -20.60 24.78
CA ASN A 423 -5.75 -20.09 26.14
C ASN A 423 -5.18 -18.67 26.18
N GLU A 424 -5.27 -18.04 27.38
CA GLU A 424 -4.79 -16.68 27.62
C GLU A 424 -3.28 -16.51 27.37
N ALA A 425 -2.49 -17.52 27.69
CA ALA A 425 -1.04 -17.47 27.47
C ALA A 425 -0.71 -17.40 25.99
N GLU A 426 -1.41 -18.13 25.13
CA GLU A 426 -1.28 -18.06 23.68
C GLU A 426 -1.76 -16.72 23.13
N PHE A 427 -2.86 -16.15 23.67
CA PHE A 427 -3.31 -14.80 23.36
C PHE A 427 -2.19 -13.77 23.60
N LYS A 428 -1.64 -13.76 24.82
CA LYS A 428 -0.57 -12.85 25.22
C LYS A 428 0.71 -13.07 24.39
N SER A 429 1.09 -14.34 24.18
CA SER A 429 2.27 -14.68 23.38
C SER A 429 2.13 -14.20 21.95
N TYR A 430 0.98 -14.43 21.30
CA TYR A 430 0.74 -13.96 19.94
C TYR A 430 0.89 -12.44 19.84
N LEU A 431 0.25 -11.68 20.72
CA LEU A 431 0.34 -10.22 20.70
C LEU A 431 1.76 -9.71 20.98
N LYS A 432 2.45 -10.34 21.94
CA LYS A 432 3.83 -9.97 22.26
C LYS A 432 4.81 -10.28 21.12
N ASP A 433 4.60 -11.37 20.38
CA ASP A 433 5.41 -11.71 19.20
C ASP A 433 5.24 -10.67 18.07
N HIS A 434 4.02 -10.15 17.90
CA HIS A 434 3.71 -9.20 16.82
C HIS A 434 3.91 -7.74 17.22
N TYR A 435 3.82 -7.44 18.51
CA TYR A 435 3.95 -6.10 19.11
C TYR A 435 4.90 -6.17 20.32
N PRO A 436 6.19 -6.32 20.09
CA PRO A 436 7.17 -6.62 21.14
C PRO A 436 7.32 -5.52 22.21
N LEU A 437 6.82 -4.33 21.94
CA LEU A 437 6.84 -3.19 22.88
C LEU A 437 5.69 -3.21 23.89
N LEU A 438 4.64 -4.03 23.69
CA LEU A 438 3.57 -4.19 24.67
C LEU A 438 4.16 -4.67 26.01
N THR A 439 3.80 -3.99 27.10
CA THR A 439 4.13 -4.41 28.45
C THR A 439 3.21 -5.53 28.92
N ASP A 440 3.52 -6.19 30.04
CA ASP A 440 2.63 -7.18 30.64
C ASP A 440 1.33 -6.54 31.14
N GLU A 441 1.37 -5.28 31.57
CA GLU A 441 0.18 -4.50 31.94
C GLU A 441 -0.72 -4.25 30.73
N ASP A 442 -0.14 -3.87 29.57
CA ASP A 442 -0.89 -3.74 28.32
C ASP A 442 -1.55 -5.05 27.93
N LEU A 443 -0.81 -6.17 27.98
CA LEU A 443 -1.35 -7.50 27.67
C LEU A 443 -2.48 -7.90 28.62
N ASN A 444 -2.36 -7.64 29.92
CA ASN A 444 -3.41 -7.90 30.89
C ASN A 444 -4.66 -7.03 30.62
N THR A 445 -4.46 -5.82 30.18
CA THR A 445 -5.54 -4.91 29.80
C THR A 445 -6.24 -5.39 28.52
N LEU A 446 -5.49 -5.85 27.53
CA LEU A 446 -6.04 -6.42 26.29
C LEU A 446 -6.85 -7.69 26.55
N VAL A 447 -6.41 -8.57 27.46
CA VAL A 447 -7.18 -9.75 27.89
C VAL A 447 -8.54 -9.35 28.46
N LYS A 448 -8.60 -8.31 29.28
CA LYS A 448 -9.87 -7.81 29.85
C LYS A 448 -10.75 -7.14 28.79
N THR A 449 -10.14 -6.49 27.80
CA THR A 449 -10.85 -5.78 26.73
C THR A 449 -11.42 -6.73 25.70
N TYR A 450 -10.76 -7.85 25.45
CA TYR A 450 -11.18 -8.88 24.49
C TYR A 450 -11.45 -10.20 25.20
N PRO A 451 -12.61 -10.36 25.86
CA PRO A 451 -12.96 -11.59 26.56
C PRO A 451 -13.21 -12.74 25.57
N ASN A 452 -12.94 -13.97 26.02
CA ASN A 452 -13.19 -15.18 25.24
C ASN A 452 -14.66 -15.66 25.37
N ASP A 453 -15.58 -14.77 25.10
CA ASP A 453 -17.04 -15.01 25.27
C ASP A 453 -17.70 -15.62 24.04
N ARG A 454 -16.96 -15.80 22.94
CA ARG A 454 -17.48 -16.34 21.68
C ARG A 454 -16.61 -17.49 21.17
N HIS A 455 -17.25 -18.61 20.87
CA HIS A 455 -16.62 -19.77 20.26
C HIS A 455 -17.15 -20.03 18.86
N TRP A 456 -16.25 -20.40 17.96
CA TRP A 456 -16.56 -20.85 16.64
C TRP A 456 -16.31 -22.36 16.50
N PRO A 457 -17.10 -23.10 15.68
CA PRO A 457 -16.76 -24.46 15.33
C PRO A 457 -15.32 -24.51 14.79
N ASP A 458 -14.57 -25.55 15.16
CA ASP A 458 -13.19 -25.77 14.70
C ASP A 458 -12.19 -24.68 15.12
N SER A 459 -12.44 -23.93 16.17
CA SER A 459 -11.51 -22.95 16.73
C SER A 459 -11.21 -23.17 18.21
N GLY A 460 -10.01 -22.76 18.64
CA GLY A 460 -9.67 -22.65 20.05
C GLY A 460 -10.48 -21.53 20.72
N LYS A 461 -10.62 -21.60 22.03
CA LYS A 461 -11.48 -20.72 22.83
C LYS A 461 -11.10 -19.25 22.75
N TRP A 462 -9.83 -18.95 22.50
CA TRP A 462 -9.30 -17.60 22.47
C TRP A 462 -9.08 -17.05 21.07
N TRP A 463 -9.34 -17.85 20.03
CA TRP A 463 -9.11 -17.41 18.65
C TRP A 463 -9.86 -16.12 18.28
N ASP A 464 -11.16 -16.04 18.59
CA ASP A 464 -11.98 -14.85 18.25
C ASP A 464 -11.48 -13.60 18.98
N ALA A 465 -11.13 -13.74 20.27
CA ALA A 465 -10.60 -12.65 21.08
C ALA A 465 -9.28 -12.09 20.51
N VAL A 466 -8.31 -12.96 20.19
CA VAL A 466 -7.04 -12.51 19.64
C VAL A 466 -7.16 -12.01 18.20
N ALA A 467 -8.09 -12.56 17.41
CA ALA A 467 -8.38 -12.08 16.07
C ALA A 467 -8.94 -10.65 16.08
N LYS A 468 -9.85 -10.35 17.00
CA LYS A 468 -10.36 -8.97 17.20
C LYS A 468 -9.24 -8.03 17.65
N ALA A 469 -8.47 -8.41 18.68
CA ALA A 469 -7.35 -7.60 19.16
C ALA A 469 -6.35 -7.30 18.04
N GLN A 470 -5.99 -8.31 17.24
CA GLN A 470 -5.11 -8.15 16.09
C GLN A 470 -5.68 -7.19 15.04
N GLY A 471 -6.96 -7.33 14.72
CA GLY A 471 -7.65 -6.47 13.75
C GLY A 471 -7.69 -5.02 14.21
N ASP A 472 -8.05 -4.80 15.46
CA ASP A 472 -8.16 -3.46 16.03
C ASP A 472 -6.80 -2.78 16.16
N ILE A 473 -5.79 -3.46 16.68
CA ILE A 473 -4.45 -2.89 16.89
C ILE A 473 -3.79 -2.54 15.53
N ARG A 474 -3.91 -3.42 14.54
CA ARG A 474 -3.17 -3.25 13.29
C ARG A 474 -3.88 -2.42 12.25
N TYR A 475 -5.22 -2.42 12.21
CA TYR A 475 -5.98 -1.84 11.10
C TYR A 475 -7.05 -0.85 11.55
N ILE A 476 -7.97 -1.28 12.42
CA ILE A 476 -9.20 -0.53 12.67
C ILE A 476 -8.91 0.74 13.50
N CYS A 477 -8.29 0.59 14.68
CA CYS A 477 -8.02 1.73 15.55
C CYS A 477 -7.06 2.76 14.93
N PRO A 478 -5.93 2.37 14.30
CA PRO A 478 -5.08 3.34 13.61
C PRO A 478 -5.80 4.08 12.48
N THR A 479 -6.72 3.40 11.76
CA THR A 479 -7.55 4.02 10.73
C THR A 479 -8.51 5.06 11.33
N TYR A 480 -9.16 4.74 12.44
CA TYR A 480 -10.03 5.68 13.15
C TYR A 480 -9.26 6.92 13.64
N LEU A 481 -8.11 6.71 14.29
CA LEU A 481 -7.28 7.81 14.80
C LEU A 481 -6.86 8.74 13.66
N ALA A 482 -6.36 8.18 12.57
CA ALA A 482 -5.92 8.96 11.42
C ALA A 482 -7.07 9.70 10.76
N SER A 483 -8.19 9.04 10.46
CA SER A 483 -9.31 9.65 9.75
C SER A 483 -10.00 10.73 10.57
N ASN A 484 -10.18 10.55 11.88
CA ASN A 484 -10.75 11.56 12.75
C ASN A 484 -9.84 12.79 12.83
N ALA A 485 -8.52 12.60 13.03
CA ALA A 485 -7.58 13.71 13.01
C ALA A 485 -7.55 14.43 11.65
N MET A 486 -7.67 13.69 10.54
CA MET A 486 -7.82 14.30 9.21
C MET A 486 -9.08 15.16 9.11
N ALA A 487 -10.21 14.68 9.61
CA ALA A 487 -11.48 15.42 9.59
C ALA A 487 -11.40 16.70 10.43
N GLU A 488 -10.71 16.67 11.57
CA GLU A 488 -10.53 17.82 12.45
C GLU A 488 -9.56 18.87 11.89
N HIS A 489 -8.46 18.41 11.23
CA HIS A 489 -7.37 19.29 10.81
C HIS A 489 -7.50 19.86 9.40
N LYS A 490 -8.39 19.31 8.58
CA LYS A 490 -8.53 19.76 7.20
C LYS A 490 -9.34 21.04 7.10
N PRO A 491 -9.00 21.92 6.12
CA PRO A 491 -9.94 22.94 5.68
C PRO A 491 -11.25 22.28 5.22
N PRO A 492 -12.41 22.95 5.36
CA PRO A 492 -13.71 22.40 4.91
C PRO A 492 -13.74 21.96 3.44
N THR A 493 -12.84 22.50 2.61
CA THR A 493 -12.71 22.19 1.17
C THR A 493 -11.93 20.91 0.86
N VAL A 494 -11.37 20.22 1.87
CA VAL A 494 -10.58 19.00 1.68
C VAL A 494 -11.22 17.85 2.45
N PRO A 495 -12.18 17.11 1.84
CA PRO A 495 -12.96 16.10 2.53
C PRO A 495 -12.14 14.84 2.85
N THR A 496 -12.51 14.17 3.94
CA THR A 496 -12.14 12.81 4.26
C THR A 496 -13.40 11.97 4.27
N TYR A 497 -13.40 10.87 3.54
CA TYR A 497 -14.49 9.90 3.51
C TYR A 497 -14.05 8.63 4.22
N GLN A 498 -14.89 8.08 5.09
CA GLN A 498 -14.58 6.84 5.80
C GLN A 498 -15.61 5.76 5.47
N TYR A 499 -15.17 4.51 5.29
CA TYR A 499 -16.06 3.37 5.15
C TYR A 499 -15.69 2.22 6.07
N GLN A 500 -16.70 1.40 6.38
CA GLN A 500 -16.55 0.06 6.95
C GLN A 500 -17.19 -0.96 6.01
N TRP A 501 -16.44 -1.98 5.67
CA TRP A 501 -16.87 -3.05 4.79
C TRP A 501 -17.28 -4.28 5.62
N ASP A 502 -18.55 -4.66 5.53
CA ASP A 502 -19.15 -5.79 6.23
C ASP A 502 -19.91 -6.75 5.30
N VAL A 503 -19.49 -6.83 4.04
CA VAL A 503 -20.06 -7.76 3.07
C VAL A 503 -19.41 -9.14 3.25
N MET A 504 -20.20 -10.09 3.73
CA MET A 504 -19.74 -11.44 4.08
C MET A 504 -20.11 -12.46 2.99
N TRP A 505 -19.24 -13.44 2.79
CA TRP A 505 -19.44 -14.57 1.89
C TRP A 505 -19.73 -15.84 2.69
N GLY A 506 -20.58 -16.76 2.15
CA GLY A 506 -21.07 -17.93 2.86
C GLY A 506 -19.99 -18.75 3.59
N VAL A 507 -18.93 -19.12 2.88
CA VAL A 507 -17.82 -19.91 3.45
C VAL A 507 -17.10 -19.18 4.61
N ASP A 508 -16.90 -17.86 4.49
CA ASP A 508 -16.22 -17.09 5.53
C ASP A 508 -17.11 -16.93 6.78
N ILE A 509 -18.43 -17.00 6.62
CA ILE A 509 -19.40 -16.99 7.71
C ILE A 509 -19.36 -18.30 8.48
N GLU A 510 -19.45 -19.42 7.75
CA GLU A 510 -19.47 -20.77 8.33
C GLU A 510 -18.19 -21.04 9.14
N ASN A 511 -17.06 -20.57 8.63
CA ASN A 511 -15.76 -20.68 9.28
C ASN A 511 -15.49 -19.63 10.36
N GLY A 512 -16.41 -18.68 10.60
CA GLY A 512 -16.24 -17.61 11.57
C GLY A 512 -15.25 -16.50 11.19
N PHE A 513 -14.74 -16.51 9.95
CA PHE A 513 -13.81 -15.46 9.50
C PHE A 513 -14.49 -14.12 9.27
N GLY A 514 -15.80 -14.11 8.98
CA GLY A 514 -16.55 -12.90 8.69
C GLY A 514 -15.97 -12.14 7.49
N THR A 515 -15.95 -10.83 7.58
CA THR A 515 -15.40 -9.97 6.53
C THR A 515 -13.90 -9.77 6.76
N LYS A 516 -13.11 -10.72 6.30
CA LYS A 516 -11.66 -10.77 6.52
C LYS A 516 -10.89 -9.66 5.84
N HIS A 517 -9.62 -9.52 6.22
CA HIS A 517 -8.68 -8.54 5.68
C HIS A 517 -8.66 -8.49 4.15
N ALA A 518 -8.60 -7.28 3.60
CA ALA A 518 -8.56 -7.02 2.16
C ALA A 518 -9.79 -7.47 1.36
N GLY A 519 -10.94 -7.69 2.02
CA GLY A 519 -12.19 -8.11 1.37
C GLY A 519 -12.70 -7.19 0.26
N THR A 520 -12.29 -5.93 0.24
CA THR A 520 -12.65 -4.93 -0.78
C THR A 520 -11.87 -5.05 -2.10
N VAL A 521 -10.66 -5.63 -2.09
CA VAL A 521 -9.75 -5.62 -3.26
C VAL A 521 -10.39 -6.24 -4.49
N GLY A 522 -10.96 -7.43 -4.34
CA GLY A 522 -11.62 -8.12 -5.45
C GLY A 522 -12.84 -7.37 -5.98
N GLN A 523 -13.52 -6.60 -5.13
CA GLN A 523 -14.70 -5.83 -5.51
C GLN A 523 -14.30 -4.59 -6.33
N VAL A 524 -13.25 -3.91 -5.92
CA VAL A 524 -12.78 -2.68 -6.57
C VAL A 524 -12.00 -2.98 -7.85
N MET A 525 -11.01 -3.86 -7.79
CA MET A 525 -10.04 -4.04 -8.88
C MET A 525 -10.43 -5.10 -9.91
N VAL A 526 -11.16 -6.16 -9.53
CA VAL A 526 -11.25 -7.39 -10.35
C VAL A 526 -12.68 -7.74 -10.75
N ARG A 527 -13.68 -7.52 -9.92
CA ARG A 527 -15.04 -7.97 -10.20
C ARG A 527 -15.82 -7.02 -11.11
N ARG A 528 -16.97 -7.52 -11.62
CA ARG A 528 -17.95 -6.70 -12.35
C ARG A 528 -18.26 -5.44 -11.55
N GLN A 529 -18.68 -4.40 -12.24
CA GLN A 529 -19.08 -3.13 -11.65
C GLN A 529 -20.08 -3.35 -10.50
N ASN A 530 -19.82 -2.73 -9.37
CA ASN A 530 -20.63 -2.78 -8.17
C ASN A 530 -20.58 -1.41 -7.46
N GLU A 531 -21.37 -1.23 -6.41
CA GLU A 531 -21.57 0.05 -5.75
C GLU A 531 -20.25 0.65 -5.25
N ILE A 532 -19.42 -0.13 -4.54
CA ILE A 532 -18.15 0.40 -4.02
C ILE A 532 -17.19 0.77 -5.14
N SER A 533 -17.15 0.02 -6.25
CA SER A 533 -16.30 0.36 -7.39
C SER A 533 -16.76 1.66 -8.06
N ASP A 534 -18.05 1.94 -8.09
CA ASP A 534 -18.59 3.18 -8.65
C ASP A 534 -18.23 4.40 -7.81
N TYR A 535 -18.33 4.33 -6.48
CA TYR A 535 -17.86 5.40 -5.59
C TYR A 535 -16.37 5.67 -5.77
N PHE A 536 -15.56 4.62 -5.89
CA PHE A 536 -14.13 4.78 -6.06
C PHE A 536 -13.78 5.37 -7.44
N ILE A 537 -14.45 4.93 -8.50
CA ILE A 537 -14.28 5.50 -9.85
C ILE A 537 -14.69 6.98 -9.85
N SER A 538 -15.82 7.31 -9.24
CA SER A 538 -16.25 8.71 -9.09
C SER A 538 -15.20 9.54 -8.35
N PHE A 539 -14.67 9.03 -7.24
CA PHE A 539 -13.62 9.73 -6.50
C PHE A 539 -12.32 9.87 -7.32
N ILE A 540 -11.91 8.86 -8.05
CA ILE A 540 -10.71 8.94 -8.91
C ILE A 540 -10.89 10.01 -9.98
N LYS A 541 -12.08 10.15 -10.56
CA LYS A 541 -12.37 11.12 -11.61
C LYS A 541 -12.59 12.54 -11.11
N PHE A 542 -13.22 12.71 -9.95
CA PHE A 542 -13.74 13.99 -9.50
C PHE A 542 -13.26 14.41 -8.12
N LEU A 543 -12.50 13.57 -7.41
CA LEU A 543 -12.10 13.74 -6.01
C LEU A 543 -13.31 13.79 -5.05
N ASP A 544 -14.48 13.33 -5.53
CA ASP A 544 -15.75 13.20 -4.82
C ASP A 544 -16.39 11.85 -5.20
N PRO A 545 -16.74 10.99 -4.23
CA PRO A 545 -17.33 9.69 -4.51
C PRO A 545 -18.76 9.74 -5.07
N ASN A 546 -19.44 10.89 -5.02
CA ASN A 546 -20.88 11.02 -5.30
C ASN A 546 -21.22 11.45 -6.73
N VAL A 547 -20.31 12.12 -7.44
CA VAL A 547 -20.60 12.84 -8.69
C VAL A 547 -21.18 11.94 -9.79
N GLU A 548 -20.63 10.76 -10.02
CA GLU A 548 -21.18 9.85 -11.04
C GLU A 548 -22.58 9.36 -10.66
N HIS A 549 -22.86 9.09 -9.40
CA HIS A 549 -24.13 8.58 -8.92
C HIS A 549 -25.25 9.61 -9.02
N GLU A 550 -24.94 10.87 -8.75
CA GLU A 550 -25.92 11.97 -8.83
C GLU A 550 -26.28 12.31 -10.27
N THR A 551 -25.37 12.08 -11.22
CA THR A 551 -25.53 12.50 -12.62
C THR A 551 -25.85 11.36 -13.59
N ILE A 552 -25.50 10.11 -13.23
CA ILE A 552 -25.74 8.91 -14.04
C ILE A 552 -26.46 7.86 -13.19
N PRO A 553 -27.74 8.07 -12.84
CA PRO A 553 -28.46 7.18 -11.94
C PRO A 553 -28.66 5.79 -12.59
N ARG A 554 -28.43 4.75 -11.83
CA ARG A 554 -28.84 3.38 -12.19
C ARG A 554 -30.35 3.24 -11.95
N LYS A 555 -31.08 2.66 -12.93
CA LYS A 555 -32.52 2.60 -12.90
C LYS A 555 -33.12 1.89 -11.68
N ASP A 556 -32.40 0.99 -11.04
CA ASP A 556 -32.94 0.08 -10.02
C ASP A 556 -32.17 0.08 -8.69
N VAL A 557 -31.22 0.98 -8.49
CA VAL A 557 -30.38 1.03 -7.27
C VAL A 557 -30.45 2.41 -6.64
N LYS A 558 -31.00 2.49 -5.43
CA LYS A 558 -30.91 3.70 -4.62
C LYS A 558 -29.54 3.75 -3.97
N ILE A 559 -28.65 4.56 -4.51
CA ILE A 559 -27.32 4.76 -4.00
C ILE A 559 -27.36 5.85 -2.93
N ALA A 560 -26.79 5.56 -1.75
CA ALA A 560 -26.73 6.53 -0.66
C ALA A 560 -25.66 7.59 -0.95
N LYS A 561 -25.90 8.83 -0.52
CA LYS A 561 -24.87 9.86 -0.57
C LYS A 561 -23.80 9.57 0.46
N TRP A 562 -22.54 9.53 0.03
CA TRP A 562 -21.39 9.35 0.93
C TRP A 562 -20.97 10.72 1.47
N GLU A 563 -21.41 11.05 2.68
CA GLU A 563 -21.03 12.30 3.32
C GLU A 563 -19.58 12.27 3.83
N PRO A 564 -18.86 13.37 3.76
CA PRO A 564 -17.54 13.48 4.38
C PRO A 564 -17.61 13.20 5.88
N LEU A 565 -16.54 12.62 6.42
CA LEU A 565 -16.40 12.39 7.86
C LEU A 565 -16.37 13.73 8.60
N ASP A 566 -17.25 13.88 9.57
CA ASP A 566 -17.40 15.03 10.44
C ASP A 566 -17.28 14.65 11.93
N ALA A 567 -17.50 15.60 12.81
CA ALA A 567 -17.45 15.38 14.26
C ALA A 567 -18.51 14.38 14.77
N SER A 568 -19.57 14.08 14.00
CA SER A 568 -20.55 13.04 14.33
C SER A 568 -20.03 11.63 14.11
N GLY A 569 -18.91 11.47 13.40
CA GLY A 569 -18.29 10.18 13.08
C GLY A 569 -19.08 9.34 12.09
N ARG A 570 -19.95 9.97 11.27
CA ARG A 570 -20.70 9.28 10.23
C ARG A 570 -19.76 8.72 9.16
N ARG A 571 -20.02 7.48 8.73
CA ARG A 571 -19.25 6.77 7.71
C ARG A 571 -20.17 5.95 6.83
N MET A 572 -19.69 5.59 5.65
CA MET A 572 -20.38 4.65 4.78
C MET A 572 -20.23 3.22 5.33
N PHE A 573 -21.34 2.50 5.44
CA PHE A 573 -21.34 1.12 5.91
C PHE A 573 -21.87 0.21 4.77
N PHE A 574 -21.00 -0.60 4.21
CA PHE A 574 -21.35 -1.56 3.17
C PHE A 574 -21.61 -2.92 3.80
N THR A 575 -22.81 -3.46 3.62
CA THR A 575 -23.20 -4.77 4.16
C THR A 575 -24.12 -5.51 3.17
N ASN A 576 -24.19 -6.83 3.30
CA ASN A 576 -25.20 -7.66 2.64
C ASN A 576 -26.22 -8.26 3.63
N ILE A 577 -26.31 -7.70 4.83
CA ILE A 577 -27.30 -8.06 5.85
C ILE A 577 -28.47 -7.11 5.73
N LYS A 578 -29.66 -7.61 5.32
CA LYS A 578 -30.89 -6.82 5.25
C LYS A 578 -31.41 -6.49 6.66
N GLU A 579 -32.14 -5.39 6.79
CA GLU A 579 -32.87 -5.08 8.03
C GLU A 579 -33.77 -6.26 8.44
N GLY A 580 -33.69 -6.67 9.72
CA GLY A 580 -34.36 -7.88 10.21
C GLY A 580 -33.48 -9.13 10.29
N GLY A 581 -32.18 -9.02 9.99
CA GLY A 581 -31.19 -10.11 10.16
C GLY A 581 -31.25 -11.18 9.07
N HIS A 582 -32.07 -10.99 8.02
CA HIS A 582 -32.06 -11.87 6.86
C HIS A 582 -30.94 -11.46 5.90
N ARG A 583 -30.16 -12.42 5.47
CA ARG A 583 -29.09 -12.19 4.48
C ARG A 583 -29.67 -12.14 3.06
N GLY A 584 -29.21 -11.20 2.26
CA GLY A 584 -29.29 -11.30 0.82
C GLY A 584 -28.47 -12.49 0.31
N ASP A 585 -28.74 -12.95 -0.88
CA ASP A 585 -28.02 -14.07 -1.52
C ASP A 585 -26.54 -13.76 -1.88
N GLY A 586 -26.00 -12.64 -1.39
CA GLY A 586 -24.64 -12.16 -1.64
C GLY A 586 -24.50 -11.35 -2.93
N THR A 587 -25.59 -11.14 -3.66
CA THR A 587 -25.62 -10.32 -4.88
C THR A 587 -26.05 -8.87 -4.61
N ASP A 588 -26.84 -8.66 -3.54
CA ASP A 588 -27.32 -7.34 -3.14
C ASP A 588 -26.42 -6.74 -2.07
N MET A 589 -25.82 -5.61 -2.37
CA MET A 589 -25.06 -4.80 -1.42
C MET A 589 -25.98 -3.69 -0.89
N LEU A 590 -26.13 -3.60 0.43
CA LEU A 590 -26.81 -2.49 1.10
C LEU A 590 -25.78 -1.44 1.52
N VAL A 591 -26.12 -0.17 1.33
CA VAL A 591 -25.29 0.98 1.63
C VAL A 591 -25.90 1.80 2.75
#